data_68e3f8c0ed5971723888384f72bb1880
#
_entry.id   68e3f8c0ed5971723888384f72bb1880
#
_cell.length_a   1.000
_cell.length_b   1.000
_cell.length_c   1.000
_cell.angle_alpha   90.00
_cell.angle_beta   90.00
_cell.angle_gamma   90.00
#
_symmetry.space_group_name_H-M   'P 1'
#
loop_
_entity.id
_entity.type
_entity.pdbx_description
1 polymer ?
#
loop_
_entity_poly.entity_id
_entity_poly.type
_entity_poly.pdbx_seq_one_letter_code
_entity_poly.pdbx_strand_id
1 'polypeptide(L)' 'MTQTESLIDLMKQGWVSPAMALAGAGCMRLAARIHDIKQMGYKVISRTVKGKSRAGRTTTYKEYRIKEEAA' A
#
# COMPACT_ATOMS: atom_id res chain seq x y z
N MET A 1 6.60 7.60 15.24
CA MET A 1 6.55 6.74 14.03
C MET A 1 6.39 7.59 12.79
N THR A 2 7.19 7.36 11.77
CA THR A 2 7.05 8.07 10.50
C THR A 2 5.92 7.45 9.66
N GLN A 3 5.43 8.18 8.64
CA GLN A 3 4.46 7.62 7.70
C GLN A 3 4.99 6.34 7.04
N THR A 4 6.26 6.34 6.68
CA THR A 4 6.90 5.19 6.03
C THR A 4 6.89 3.97 6.95
N GLU A 5 7.23 4.13 8.22
CA GLU A 5 7.22 3.03 9.20
C GLU A 5 5.82 2.49 9.44
N SER A 6 4.84 3.37 9.58
CA SER A 6 3.43 2.97 9.74
C SER A 6 2.94 2.21 8.52
N LEU A 7 3.33 2.65 7.33
CA LEU A 7 2.96 2.00 6.09
C LEU A 7 3.61 0.62 5.95
N ILE A 8 4.88 0.50 6.34
CA ILE A 8 5.59 -0.80 6.36
C ILE A 8 4.85 -1.78 7.28
N ASP A 9 4.46 -1.36 8.47
CA ASP A 9 3.71 -2.21 9.39
C ASP A 9 2.39 -2.69 8.80
N LEU A 10 1.64 -1.79 8.16
CA LEU A 10 0.40 -2.15 7.47
C LEU A 10 0.64 -3.16 6.35
N MET A 11 1.68 -2.95 5.57
CA MET A 11 2.01 -3.81 4.43
C MET A 11 2.52 -5.18 4.85
N LYS A 12 3.10 -5.30 6.04
CA LYS A 12 3.48 -6.59 6.62
C LYS A 12 2.27 -7.40 7.06
N GLN A 13 1.20 -6.73 7.45
CA GLN A 13 -0.03 -7.38 7.87
C GLN A 13 -0.90 -7.87 6.72
N GLY A 14 -0.75 -7.28 5.55
CA GLY A 14 -1.55 -7.65 4.38
C GLY A 14 -1.50 -6.59 3.28
N TRP A 15 -2.44 -6.71 2.36
CA TRP A 15 -2.56 -5.78 1.23
C TRP A 15 -3.06 -4.42 1.70
N VAL A 16 -2.43 -3.37 1.22
CA VAL A 16 -2.75 -1.98 1.57
C VAL A 16 -3.21 -1.24 0.33
N SER A 17 -4.45 -0.77 0.36
CA SER A 17 -5.00 0.12 -0.67
C SER A 17 -4.62 1.58 -0.39
N PRO A 18 -4.76 2.49 -1.37
CA PRO A 18 -4.56 3.91 -1.13
C PRO A 18 -5.44 4.46 -0.01
N ALA A 19 -6.69 4.00 0.08
CA ALA A 19 -7.60 4.40 1.15
C ALA A 19 -7.12 3.95 2.52
N MET A 20 -6.62 2.72 2.63
CA MET A 20 -6.05 2.19 3.87
C MET A 20 -4.77 2.93 4.26
N ALA A 21 -3.94 3.28 3.28
CA ALA A 21 -2.72 4.04 3.53
C ALA A 21 -3.05 5.43 4.09
N LEU A 22 -4.06 6.09 3.54
CA LEU A 22 -4.50 7.38 4.03
C LEU A 22 -5.08 7.28 5.45
N ALA A 23 -5.97 6.32 5.68
CA ALA A 23 -6.65 6.15 6.97
C ALA A 23 -5.70 5.63 8.06
N GLY A 24 -4.83 4.68 7.74
CA GLY A 24 -3.97 4.02 8.72
C GLY A 24 -2.62 4.69 8.94
N ALA A 25 -2.06 5.35 7.94
CA ALA A 25 -0.73 5.95 8.01
C ALA A 25 -0.72 7.44 7.63
N GLY A 26 -1.86 8.02 7.29
CA GLY A 26 -1.96 9.41 6.85
C GLY A 26 -1.22 9.68 5.54
N CYS A 27 -1.01 8.65 4.73
CA CYS A 27 -0.21 8.73 3.52
C CYS A 27 -1.07 9.15 2.32
N MET A 28 -0.82 10.33 1.79
CA MET A 28 -1.53 10.84 0.61
C MET A 28 -0.82 10.48 -0.71
N ARG A 29 0.46 10.14 -0.65
CA ARG A 29 1.29 9.84 -1.83
C ARG A 29 1.85 8.44 -1.72
N LEU A 30 0.98 7.46 -1.86
CA LEU A 30 1.34 6.06 -1.67
C LEU A 30 2.46 5.62 -2.63
N ALA A 31 2.38 5.99 -3.91
CA ALA A 31 3.39 5.60 -4.89
C ALA A 31 4.79 6.09 -4.52
N ALA A 32 4.89 7.34 -4.03
CA ALA A 32 6.16 7.90 -3.58
C ALA A 32 6.71 7.14 -2.37
N ARG A 33 5.86 6.82 -1.42
CA ARG A 33 6.26 6.04 -0.23
C ARG A 33 6.68 4.62 -0.59
N ILE A 34 5.98 4.00 -1.53
CA ILE A 34 6.34 2.66 -2.04
C ILE A 34 7.73 2.70 -2.67
N HIS A 35 8.04 3.73 -3.44
CA HIS A 35 9.38 3.90 -4.00
C HIS A 35 10.44 3.98 -2.90
N ASP A 36 10.20 4.78 -1.87
CA ASP A 36 11.12 4.91 -0.73
C ASP A 36 11.32 3.56 -0.02
N ILE A 37 10.26 2.81 0.18
CA ILE A 37 10.30 1.51 0.83
C ILE A 37 11.13 0.52 0.02
N LYS A 38 10.99 0.53 -1.30
CA LYS A 38 11.82 -0.30 -2.19
C LYS A 38 13.30 0.09 -2.08
N GLN A 39 13.60 1.37 -1.96
CA GLN A 39 14.98 1.86 -1.79
C GLN A 39 15.58 1.40 -0.46
N MET A 40 14.76 1.15 0.54
CA MET A 40 15.20 0.62 1.83
C MET A 40 15.55 -0.87 1.78
N GLY A 41 15.29 -1.55 0.67
CA GLY A 41 15.60 -2.96 0.50
C GLY A 41 14.42 -3.91 0.68
N TYR A 42 13.22 -3.41 0.91
CA TYR A 42 12.04 -4.24 1.02
C TYR A 42 11.54 -4.67 -0.36
N LYS A 43 11.07 -5.91 -0.45
CA LYS A 43 10.40 -6.39 -1.66
C LYS A 43 8.92 -6.05 -1.57
N VAL A 44 8.49 -5.17 -2.44
CA VAL A 44 7.08 -4.75 -2.51
C VAL A 44 6.44 -5.39 -3.72
N ILE A 45 5.34 -6.08 -3.51
CA ILE A 45 4.50 -6.61 -4.57
C ILE A 45 3.23 -5.78 -4.68
N SER A 46 2.66 -5.76 -5.87
CA SER A 46 1.43 -5.02 -6.12
C SER A 46 0.44 -5.87 -6.90
N ARG A 47 -0.82 -5.55 -6.75
CA ARG A 47 -1.88 -6.15 -7.55
C ARG A 47 -2.90 -5.07 -7.92
N THR A 48 -3.57 -5.27 -9.04
CA THR A 48 -4.66 -4.40 -9.48
C THR A 48 -5.98 -4.93 -8.96
N VAL A 49 -6.76 -4.07 -8.33
CA VAL A 49 -8.07 -4.41 -7.77
C VAL A 49 -9.12 -3.56 -8.45
N LYS A 50 -10.23 -4.19 -8.83
CA LYS A 50 -11.39 -3.49 -9.35
C LYS A 50 -12.43 -3.37 -8.25
N GLY A 51 -12.89 -2.14 -8.01
CA GLY A 51 -13.93 -1.87 -7.04
C GLY A 51 -15.05 -1.06 -7.67
N LYS A 52 -16.18 -0.97 -6.98
CA LYS A 52 -17.28 -0.11 -7.40
C LYS A 52 -17.36 1.09 -6.48
N SER A 53 -17.42 2.29 -7.07
CA SER A 53 -17.71 3.50 -6.31
C SER A 53 -19.19 3.54 -5.93
N ARG A 54 -19.55 4.49 -5.03
CA ARG A 54 -20.96 4.70 -4.66
C ARG A 54 -21.85 5.04 -5.83
N ALA A 55 -21.29 5.62 -6.88
CA ALA A 55 -22.03 5.96 -8.10
C ALA A 55 -22.19 4.77 -9.05
N GLY A 56 -21.76 3.57 -8.67
CA GLY A 56 -21.84 2.37 -9.50
C GLY A 56 -20.79 2.30 -10.60
N ARG A 57 -19.82 3.20 -10.60
CA ARG A 57 -18.71 3.19 -11.56
C ARG A 57 -17.63 2.21 -11.10
N THR A 58 -17.12 1.44 -12.05
CA THR A 58 -15.96 0.58 -11.80
C THR A 58 -14.73 1.45 -11.65
N THR A 59 -14.05 1.33 -10.51
CA THR A 59 -12.78 2.00 -10.29
C THR A 59 -11.68 0.95 -10.21
N THR A 60 -10.48 1.33 -10.63
CA THR A 60 -9.32 0.44 -10.58
C THR A 60 -8.27 1.11 -9.71
N TYR A 61 -7.73 0.36 -8.77
CA TYR A 61 -6.65 0.85 -7.92
C TYR A 61 -5.65 -0.27 -7.67
N LYS A 62 -4.45 0.09 -7.22
CA LYS A 62 -3.42 -0.87 -6.88
C LYS A 62 -3.30 -1.01 -5.39
N GLU A 63 -3.20 -2.25 -4.93
CA GLU A 63 -2.83 -2.57 -3.56
C GLU A 63 -1.39 -3.03 -3.51
N TYR A 64 -0.74 -2.77 -2.39
CA TYR A 64 0.66 -3.08 -2.18
C TYR A 64 0.86 -3.90 -0.91
N ARG A 65 1.84 -4.77 -0.95
CA ARG A 65 2.21 -5.59 0.20
C ARG A 65 3.70 -5.84 0.19
N ILE A 66 4.28 -5.95 1.38
CA ILE A 66 5.67 -6.39 1.50
C ILE A 66 5.69 -7.90 1.47
N LYS A 67 6.45 -8.45 0.53
CA LYS A 67 6.67 -9.87 0.46
C LYS A 67 7.71 -10.25 1.51
N GLU A 68 7.30 -10.99 2.53
CA GLU A 68 8.25 -11.56 3.46
C GLU A 68 8.96 -12.72 2.77
N GLU A 69 10.29 -12.62 2.71
CA GLU A 69 11.07 -13.77 2.31
C GLU A 69 11.02 -14.79 3.42
N ALA A 70 10.52 -15.97 3.12
CA ALA A 70 10.72 -17.10 4.01
C ALA A 70 12.23 -17.34 4.10
N ALA A 71 12.75 -17.11 5.27
CA ALA A 71 14.15 -17.38 5.54
C ALA A 71 14.44 -18.87 5.39
#